data_1fd017d28b44bee4375217995c8eb4b5
#
_entry.id   1fd017d28b44bee4375217995c8eb4b5
#
_cell.length_a   1.000
_cell.length_b   1.000
_cell.length_c   1.000
_cell.angle_alpha   90.00
_cell.angle_beta   90.00
_cell.angle_gamma   90.00
#
_symmetry.space_group_name_H-M   'P 1'
#
loop_
_entity.id
_entity.type
_entity.pdbx_description
1 polymer ?
#
loop_
_entity_poly.entity_id
_entity_poly.type
_entity_poly.pdbx_seq_one_letter_code
_entity_poly.pdbx_strand_id
1 'polypeptide(L)'
;MWRKKEIGMGYRSDVAYTIRFVDDHDTNNSQSFYTFLAEAKADPRCAIALKEVDIHESRQEINFSATDVKWYESYADVASHTALFDQARSWVDQTLQQQLVCTIGAIFMRIGESTDDVEEIAVGDYNWDWMHISRQIITDWS
;
A
#
# COMPACT_ATOMS: atom_id res chain seq x y z
N MET A 1 -18.70 -12.45 -15.74
CA MET A 1 -17.81 -12.21 -14.64
C MET A 1 -16.37 -12.57 -15.01
N TRP A 2 -15.43 -11.77 -14.66
CA TRP A 2 -14.05 -11.95 -15.07
C TRP A 2 -13.41 -13.26 -14.57
N ARG A 3 -13.96 -13.89 -13.52
CA ARG A 3 -13.45 -15.16 -13.03
C ARG A 3 -13.43 -16.26 -14.09
N LYS A 4 -14.25 -16.15 -15.13
CA LYS A 4 -14.23 -17.11 -16.22
C LYS A 4 -12.88 -17.14 -16.95
N LYS A 5 -12.14 -16.02 -16.89
CA LYS A 5 -10.80 -15.94 -17.49
C LYS A 5 -9.77 -16.76 -16.72
N GLU A 6 -10.12 -17.20 -15.54
CA GLU A 6 -9.23 -17.98 -14.71
C GLU A 6 -9.08 -19.43 -15.18
N ILE A 7 -9.92 -19.87 -16.07
CA ILE A 7 -9.86 -21.25 -16.56
C ILE A 7 -8.52 -21.41 -17.26
N GLY A 8 -7.57 -22.02 -16.55
CA GLY A 8 -6.23 -22.27 -17.04
C GLY A 8 -5.24 -21.15 -16.79
N MET A 9 -5.62 -19.88 -16.91
CA MET A 9 -4.67 -18.76 -16.84
C MET A 9 -4.94 -17.79 -15.72
N GLY A 10 -6.21 -17.47 -15.44
CA GLY A 10 -6.56 -16.45 -14.48
C GLY A 10 -6.36 -15.05 -15.01
N TYR A 11 -6.98 -14.09 -14.33
CA TYR A 11 -6.84 -12.66 -14.60
C TYR A 11 -5.63 -12.12 -13.81
N ARG A 12 -4.72 -11.45 -14.49
CA ARG A 12 -3.46 -10.98 -13.92
C ARG A 12 -3.45 -9.48 -13.72
N SER A 13 -2.71 -9.03 -12.73
CA SER A 13 -2.55 -7.62 -12.42
C SER A 13 -1.11 -7.30 -12.05
N ASP A 14 -0.72 -6.06 -12.28
CA ASP A 14 0.46 -5.46 -11.66
C ASP A 14 -0.01 -4.62 -10.50
N VAL A 15 0.62 -4.76 -9.35
CA VAL A 15 0.21 -4.10 -8.11
C VAL A 15 1.42 -3.51 -7.42
N ALA A 16 1.26 -2.32 -6.89
CA ALA A 16 2.28 -1.71 -6.03
C ALA A 16 1.62 -0.79 -5.03
N TYR A 17 2.20 -0.71 -3.82
CA TYR A 17 1.81 0.32 -2.88
C TYR A 17 3.00 0.72 -2.02
N THR A 18 2.90 1.92 -1.47
CA THR A 18 3.88 2.45 -0.53
C THR A 18 3.16 3.15 0.61
N ILE A 19 3.70 2.99 1.80
CA ILE A 19 3.24 3.69 3.01
C ILE A 19 4.47 4.39 3.56
N ARG A 20 4.44 5.71 3.68
CA ARG A 20 5.60 6.49 4.10
C ARG A 20 5.24 7.46 5.21
N PHE A 21 6.13 7.55 6.18
CA PHE A 21 6.04 8.56 7.23
C PHE A 21 6.98 9.69 6.84
N VAL A 22 6.38 10.82 6.46
CA VAL A 22 7.13 11.98 5.96
C VAL A 22 7.78 12.69 7.12
N ASP A 23 9.08 12.92 7.01
CA ASP A 23 9.83 13.61 8.06
C ASP A 23 9.47 15.09 8.07
N ASP A 24 9.04 15.56 9.23
CA ASP A 24 8.75 16.96 9.48
C ASP A 24 9.61 17.40 10.65
N HIS A 25 10.28 18.55 10.53
CA HIS A 25 11.17 19.05 11.54
C HIS A 25 10.52 19.20 12.92
N ASP A 26 9.20 19.36 12.96
CA ASP A 26 8.46 19.59 14.19
C ASP A 26 7.83 18.33 14.78
N THR A 27 7.97 17.16 14.11
CA THR A 27 7.34 15.91 14.56
C THR A 27 8.35 14.79 14.66
N ASN A 28 8.13 13.92 15.65
CA ASN A 28 8.93 12.71 15.81
C ASN A 28 8.28 11.55 15.05
N ASN A 29 8.50 11.50 13.75
CA ASN A 29 7.89 10.47 12.88
C ASN A 29 8.44 9.09 13.12
N SER A 30 9.64 8.94 13.69
CA SER A 30 10.18 7.63 14.04
C SER A 30 9.27 6.90 15.01
N GLN A 31 8.78 7.61 16.02
CA GLN A 31 7.84 7.01 16.98
C GLN A 31 6.55 6.58 16.30
N SER A 32 6.01 7.41 15.41
CA SER A 32 4.78 7.09 14.69
C SER A 32 4.97 5.88 13.79
N PHE A 33 6.10 5.80 13.08
CA PHE A 33 6.40 4.67 12.22
C PHE A 33 6.46 3.35 13.02
N TYR A 34 7.15 3.34 14.15
CA TYR A 34 7.26 2.14 14.97
C TYR A 34 5.94 1.77 15.63
N THR A 35 5.13 2.75 16.01
CA THR A 35 3.79 2.51 16.53
C THR A 35 2.92 1.86 15.46
N PHE A 36 2.98 2.37 14.23
CA PHE A 36 2.26 1.78 13.10
C PHE A 36 2.67 0.32 12.88
N LEU A 37 3.98 0.06 12.86
CA LEU A 37 4.48 -1.31 12.68
C LEU A 37 4.02 -2.23 13.81
N ALA A 38 4.07 -1.76 15.04
CA ALA A 38 3.63 -2.55 16.19
C ALA A 38 2.15 -2.91 16.09
N GLU A 39 1.31 -1.95 15.69
CA GLU A 39 -0.12 -2.20 15.49
C GLU A 39 -0.36 -3.20 14.36
N ALA A 40 0.37 -3.07 13.26
CA ALA A 40 0.26 -4.01 12.14
C ALA A 40 0.68 -5.42 12.55
N LYS A 41 1.76 -5.55 13.32
CA LYS A 41 2.23 -6.85 13.79
C LYS A 41 1.25 -7.49 14.77
N ALA A 42 0.51 -6.69 15.51
CA ALA A 42 -0.51 -7.19 16.45
C ALA A 42 -1.81 -7.57 15.75
N ASP A 43 -2.00 -7.17 14.51
CA ASP A 43 -3.21 -7.47 13.73
C ASP A 43 -2.97 -8.73 12.89
N PRO A 44 -3.65 -9.85 13.20
CA PRO A 44 -3.44 -11.09 12.44
C PRO A 44 -3.79 -10.96 10.97
N ARG A 45 -4.64 -9.99 10.59
CA ARG A 45 -5.00 -9.76 9.19
C ARG A 45 -3.80 -9.27 8.38
N CYS A 46 -2.83 -8.61 9.01
CA CYS A 46 -1.65 -8.07 8.34
C CYS A 46 -0.48 -9.03 8.29
N ALA A 47 -0.59 -10.21 8.89
CA ALA A 47 0.55 -11.11 9.08
C ALA A 47 1.22 -11.53 7.77
N ILE A 48 0.44 -11.89 6.76
CA ILE A 48 0.99 -12.32 5.47
C ILE A 48 1.65 -11.13 4.76
N ALA A 49 0.97 -9.99 4.73
CA ALA A 49 1.49 -8.79 4.07
C ALA A 49 2.82 -8.36 4.66
N LEU A 50 2.97 -8.41 5.99
CA LEU A 50 4.20 -8.01 6.65
C LEU A 50 5.39 -8.89 6.29
N LYS A 51 5.14 -10.11 5.84
CA LYS A 51 6.21 -11.01 5.37
C LYS A 51 6.61 -10.73 3.92
N GLU A 52 5.74 -10.06 3.16
CA GLU A 52 5.92 -9.85 1.73
C GLU A 52 6.37 -8.43 1.37
N VAL A 53 6.18 -7.48 2.28
CA VAL A 53 6.59 -6.10 2.03
C VAL A 53 8.06 -5.88 2.37
N ASP A 54 8.64 -4.84 1.76
CA ASP A 54 9.96 -4.34 2.11
C ASP A 54 9.81 -3.21 3.14
N ILE A 55 10.39 -3.39 4.31
CA ILE A 55 10.36 -2.40 5.37
C ILE A 55 11.71 -1.71 5.45
N HIS A 56 11.73 -0.41 5.16
CA HIS A 56 12.93 0.41 5.22
C HIS A 56 12.87 1.32 6.43
N GLU A 57 13.44 0.87 7.56
CA GLU A 57 13.33 1.60 8.82
C GLU A 57 13.98 2.98 8.76
N SER A 58 15.14 3.08 8.12
CA SER A 58 15.86 4.36 8.05
C SER A 58 15.10 5.43 7.25
N ARG A 59 14.29 5.03 6.28
CA ARG A 59 13.46 5.93 5.50
C ARG A 59 12.01 5.96 5.96
N GLN A 60 11.65 5.10 6.91
CA GLN A 60 10.29 4.99 7.45
C GLN A 60 9.27 4.71 6.34
N GLU A 61 9.60 3.72 5.51
CA GLU A 61 8.81 3.32 4.36
C GLU A 61 8.46 1.85 4.43
N ILE A 62 7.27 1.52 3.93
CA ILE A 62 6.83 0.15 3.67
C ILE A 62 6.45 0.09 2.20
N ASN A 63 7.10 -0.76 1.42
CA ASN A 63 6.91 -0.83 -0.02
C ASN A 63 6.56 -2.25 -0.45
N PHE A 64 5.66 -2.35 -1.42
CA PHE A 64 5.28 -3.62 -2.03
C PHE A 64 5.09 -3.42 -3.53
N SER A 65 5.60 -4.36 -4.33
CA SER A 65 5.30 -4.41 -5.76
C SER A 65 5.30 -5.85 -6.23
N ALA A 66 4.40 -6.16 -7.15
CA ALA A 66 4.30 -7.46 -7.78
C ALA A 66 3.76 -7.27 -9.19
N THR A 67 4.28 -8.05 -10.13
CA THR A 67 3.84 -8.00 -11.52
C THR A 67 3.27 -9.34 -11.94
N ASP A 68 2.26 -9.30 -12.80
CA ASP A 68 1.66 -10.49 -13.39
C ASP A 68 1.16 -11.48 -12.33
N VAL A 69 0.43 -10.95 -11.33
CA VAL A 69 -0.08 -11.75 -10.22
C VAL A 69 -1.59 -11.86 -10.28
N LYS A 70 -2.12 -12.94 -9.68
CA LYS A 70 -3.55 -13.12 -9.50
C LYS A 70 -3.99 -12.34 -8.27
N TRP A 71 -4.49 -11.14 -8.49
CA TRP A 71 -4.88 -10.23 -7.41
C TRP A 71 -6.38 -10.31 -7.17
N TYR A 72 -6.82 -11.36 -6.47
CA TYR A 72 -8.23 -11.58 -6.16
C TYR A 72 -8.49 -11.30 -4.69
N GLU A 73 -9.51 -10.49 -4.41
CA GLU A 73 -9.86 -10.09 -3.05
C GLU A 73 -10.13 -11.27 -2.12
N SER A 74 -10.54 -12.40 -2.69
CA SER A 74 -10.79 -13.62 -1.91
C SER A 74 -9.52 -14.35 -1.48
N TYR A 75 -8.37 -14.00 -2.05
CA TYR A 75 -7.11 -14.62 -1.67
C TYR A 75 -6.62 -14.04 -0.33
N ALA A 76 -6.09 -14.92 0.52
CA ALA A 76 -5.64 -14.53 1.85
C ALA A 76 -4.52 -13.50 1.84
N ASP A 77 -3.58 -13.62 0.90
CA ASP A 77 -2.48 -12.64 0.77
C ASP A 77 -2.98 -11.28 0.31
N VAL A 78 -3.89 -11.24 -0.66
CA VAL A 78 -4.50 -10.00 -1.14
C VAL A 78 -5.28 -9.33 -0.02
N ALA A 79 -6.08 -10.09 0.72
CA ALA A 79 -6.83 -9.56 1.86
C ALA A 79 -5.89 -8.99 2.92
N SER A 80 -4.73 -9.63 3.13
CA SER A 80 -3.73 -9.16 4.08
C SER A 80 -3.12 -7.82 3.65
N HIS A 81 -2.75 -7.69 2.38
CA HIS A 81 -2.22 -6.43 1.85
C HIS A 81 -3.26 -5.32 1.92
N THR A 82 -4.52 -5.64 1.63
CA THR A 82 -5.62 -4.68 1.77
C THR A 82 -5.76 -4.21 3.22
N ALA A 83 -5.68 -5.13 4.18
CA ALA A 83 -5.76 -4.79 5.59
C ALA A 83 -4.62 -3.87 6.03
N LEU A 84 -3.41 -4.13 5.55
CA LEU A 84 -2.25 -3.27 5.88
C LEU A 84 -2.42 -1.87 5.29
N PHE A 85 -2.86 -1.76 4.05
CA PHE A 85 -3.09 -0.46 3.43
C PHE A 85 -4.24 0.28 4.11
N ASP A 86 -5.30 -0.42 4.49
CA ASP A 86 -6.44 0.17 5.21
C ASP A 86 -6.02 0.70 6.58
N GLN A 87 -5.04 0.08 7.23
CA GLN A 87 -4.50 0.61 8.47
C GLN A 87 -3.87 1.99 8.25
N ALA A 88 -3.14 2.16 7.14
CA ALA A 88 -2.58 3.47 6.80
C ALA A 88 -3.68 4.50 6.55
N ARG A 89 -4.75 4.12 5.86
CA ARG A 89 -5.89 5.00 5.63
C ARG A 89 -6.56 5.40 6.95
N SER A 90 -6.70 4.47 7.87
CA SER A 90 -7.25 4.74 9.19
C SER A 90 -6.38 5.74 9.97
N TRP A 91 -5.06 5.60 9.89
CA TRP A 91 -4.15 6.55 10.53
C TRP A 91 -4.31 7.96 9.96
N VAL A 92 -4.45 8.08 8.62
CA VAL A 92 -4.69 9.38 7.99
C VAL A 92 -5.99 9.98 8.52
N ASP A 93 -7.06 9.20 8.55
CA ASP A 93 -8.37 9.67 9.01
C ASP A 93 -8.31 10.13 10.47
N GLN A 94 -7.64 9.38 11.33
CA GLN A 94 -7.50 9.75 12.74
C GLN A 94 -6.73 11.06 12.91
N THR A 95 -5.66 11.23 12.13
CA THR A 95 -4.86 12.45 12.16
C THR A 95 -5.70 13.66 11.77
N LEU A 96 -6.50 13.53 10.70
CA LEU A 96 -7.37 14.60 10.24
C LEU A 96 -8.46 14.93 11.25
N GLN A 97 -9.06 13.91 11.88
CA GLN A 97 -10.09 14.12 12.90
C GLN A 97 -9.57 14.84 14.12
N GLN A 98 -8.33 14.61 14.48
CA GLN A 98 -7.69 15.24 15.63
C GLN A 98 -7.08 16.60 15.27
N GLN A 99 -7.20 17.02 14.01
CA GLN A 99 -6.65 18.27 13.51
C GLN A 99 -5.12 18.34 13.68
N LEU A 100 -4.47 17.19 13.66
CA LEU A 100 -3.01 17.12 13.70
C LEU A 100 -2.44 17.21 12.30
N VAL A 101 -1.16 17.62 12.22
CA VAL A 101 -0.44 17.61 10.94
C VAL A 101 -0.34 16.15 10.48
N CYS A 102 -0.75 15.90 9.26
CA CYS A 102 -0.67 14.56 8.69
C CYS A 102 0.75 14.32 8.19
N THR A 103 1.44 13.36 8.81
CA THR A 103 2.82 13.02 8.45
C THR A 103 2.93 11.65 7.80
N ILE A 104 1.79 11.02 7.53
CA ILE A 104 1.73 9.73 6.84
C ILE A 104 1.08 9.92 5.47
N GLY A 105 1.69 9.33 4.45
CA GLY A 105 1.11 9.26 3.12
C GLY A 105 1.16 7.85 2.59
N ALA A 106 0.20 7.49 1.74
CA ALA A 106 0.16 6.16 1.15
C ALA A 106 -0.46 6.21 -0.24
N ILE A 107 0.09 5.41 -1.14
CA ILE A 107 -0.42 5.28 -2.51
C ILE A 107 -0.52 3.79 -2.83
N PHE A 108 -1.65 3.39 -3.40
CA PHE A 108 -1.89 2.05 -3.93
C PHE A 108 -2.26 2.16 -5.40
N MET A 109 -1.68 1.31 -6.24
CA MET A 109 -1.99 1.24 -7.65
C MET A 109 -2.10 -0.20 -8.10
N ARG A 110 -3.07 -0.46 -8.99
CA ARG A 110 -3.23 -1.75 -9.64
C ARG A 110 -3.59 -1.54 -11.10
N ILE A 111 -2.94 -2.28 -11.98
CA ILE A 111 -3.26 -2.32 -13.40
C ILE A 111 -3.66 -3.76 -13.74
N GLY A 112 -4.88 -3.93 -14.24
CA GLY A 112 -5.34 -5.23 -14.72
C GLY A 112 -4.99 -5.46 -16.20
N GLU A 113 -5.50 -6.54 -16.75
CA GLU A 113 -5.23 -6.90 -18.15
C GLU A 113 -5.94 -5.99 -19.14
N SER A 114 -7.11 -5.45 -18.77
CA SER A 114 -7.82 -4.49 -19.60
C SER A 114 -7.20 -3.11 -19.47
N THR A 115 -7.12 -2.37 -20.59
CA THR A 115 -6.46 -1.06 -20.61
C THR A 115 -7.12 -0.04 -19.68
N ASP A 116 -8.40 -0.19 -19.39
CA ASP A 116 -9.16 0.70 -18.53
C ASP A 116 -9.33 0.15 -17.10
N ASP A 117 -8.75 -1.02 -16.80
CA ASP A 117 -8.80 -1.60 -15.47
C ASP A 117 -7.61 -1.09 -14.64
N VAL A 118 -7.76 0.12 -14.15
CA VAL A 118 -6.74 0.82 -13.37
C VAL A 118 -7.36 1.26 -12.05
N GLU A 119 -6.62 1.04 -10.98
CA GLU A 119 -7.04 1.43 -9.64
C GLU A 119 -5.93 2.26 -9.00
N GLU A 120 -6.27 3.43 -8.51
CA GLU A 120 -5.35 4.33 -7.82
C GLU A 120 -6.00 4.85 -6.56
N ILE A 121 -5.31 4.72 -5.43
CA ILE A 121 -5.76 5.26 -4.15
C ILE A 121 -4.59 6.03 -3.54
N ALA A 122 -4.81 7.28 -3.19
CA ALA A 122 -3.77 8.08 -2.54
C ALA A 122 -4.39 8.80 -1.34
N VAL A 123 -3.72 8.69 -0.19
CA VAL A 123 -4.22 9.26 1.06
C VAL A 123 -3.09 9.95 1.82
N GLY A 124 -3.46 10.96 2.60
CA GLY A 124 -2.53 11.64 3.49
C GLY A 124 -1.56 12.55 2.76
N ASP A 125 -0.36 12.64 3.30
CA ASP A 125 0.71 13.50 2.78
C ASP A 125 1.54 12.73 1.76
N TYR A 126 0.89 12.33 0.68
CA TYR A 126 1.52 11.59 -0.41
C TYR A 126 2.16 12.51 -1.43
N ASN A 127 3.02 11.92 -2.27
CA ASN A 127 3.64 12.62 -3.40
C ASN A 127 3.62 11.69 -4.61
N TRP A 128 3.04 12.14 -5.72
CA TRP A 128 2.96 11.35 -6.96
C TRP A 128 4.32 11.01 -7.56
N ASP A 129 5.39 11.68 -7.11
CA ASP A 129 6.75 11.32 -7.53
C ASP A 129 7.17 9.96 -6.97
N TRP A 130 6.51 9.46 -5.92
CA TRP A 130 6.83 8.15 -5.35
C TRP A 130 6.52 7.01 -6.31
N MET A 131 5.42 7.12 -7.05
CA MET A 131 5.00 6.14 -8.04
C MET A 131 3.90 6.71 -8.92
N HIS A 132 3.84 6.23 -10.16
CA HIS A 132 2.80 6.63 -11.11
C HIS A 132 2.64 5.54 -12.16
N ILE A 133 1.59 5.66 -12.98
CA ILE A 133 1.30 4.70 -14.06
C ILE A 133 1.71 5.32 -15.39
N SER A 134 2.55 4.58 -16.13
CA SER A 134 2.95 4.91 -17.50
C SER A 134 2.98 3.60 -18.28
N ARG A 135 1.80 3.07 -18.64
CA ARG A 135 1.59 1.73 -19.21
C ARG A 135 2.00 0.60 -18.26
N GLN A 136 2.73 0.93 -17.24
CA GLN A 136 3.14 0.07 -16.15
C GLN A 136 3.28 0.96 -14.92
N ILE A 137 3.38 0.34 -13.76
CA ILE A 137 3.59 1.10 -12.53
C ILE A 137 5.08 1.45 -12.45
N ILE A 138 5.37 2.74 -12.30
CA ILE A 138 6.73 3.24 -12.12
C ILE A 138 6.88 3.64 -10.66
N THR A 139 7.94 3.13 -10.02
CA THR A 139 8.23 3.41 -8.61
C THR A 139 9.61 4.03 -8.49
N ASP A 140 9.85 4.75 -7.37
CA ASP A 140 11.15 5.34 -7.10
C ASP A 140 12.04 4.44 -6.24
N TRP A 141 11.60 3.25 -5.88
CA TRP A 141 12.33 2.37 -4.97
C TRP A 141 12.92 1.13 -5.60
N SER A 142 12.64 0.84 -6.83
CA SER A 142 13.16 -0.36 -7.51
C SER A 142 14.64 -0.18 -7.99
#